data_5121271a7ae1619258a417dea4a8eb1a
#
_entry.id   5121271a7ae1619258a417dea4a8eb1a
#
_cell.length_a   1.000
_cell.length_b   1.000
_cell.length_c   1.000
_cell.angle_alpha   90.00
_cell.angle_beta   90.00
_cell.angle_gamma   90.00
#
_symmetry.space_group_name_H-M   'P 1'
#
loop_
_entity.id
_entity.type
_entity.pdbx_description
1 polymer ?
#
loop_
_entity_poly.entity_id
_entity_poly.type
_entity_poly.pdbx_seq_one_letter_code
_entity_poly.pdbx_strand_id
1 'polypeptide(L)'
;MILAISRAERFSPNSVEKDAKILDCLCKELMHYGYDVETSGEEAIGLSAKKRVYVSMARTHDALDFLAEAEARGAVVMNDPHAVVLCQNRRLLMSRLQREGLLTARECGEEKSATGYWIKKNRGYSEQADDVCYAANDDELRQKMEAMRERGIDDIYVTPHIEGDLVKFYGVAGTDFFRTFYPGDDGQYKFSQEEVNGAPSHFPFDAESLQHAIDRAALAVGLDFYGGDVVVDAEGKATLIDFNDWPSYSRCREEAARAMALAVVGKVLQKGKRPLLPLGSHAGVRAIIFDYGGTLDTGGTHWGKQLWHAYRRQQVPVTEQLFREAYVHAERTLGKNPIIKPDFTFLRTLQTKVEIELQYIADHTEGFVPEQWAKRIVDDLYAETLSHTGRSLRVLRQLAAKMPMVLVSNFYGNVSTVLREMGMEGLFSSVVESAVVGVRKPDPRIFTLGVEALGVDPSDVVVIGDSYDKDIAPAKAAGCRTAWFVGEGWTDGVADGKDADVVITSLTELLP
;
A
#
# COMPACT_ATOMS: atom_id res chain seq x y z
N MET A 1 11.47 19.16 2.42
CA MET A 1 12.02 19.13 1.04
C MET A 1 12.54 17.74 0.74
N ILE A 2 12.04 17.12 -0.32
CA ILE A 2 12.35 15.77 -0.82
C ILE A 2 13.10 15.90 -2.15
N LEU A 3 14.08 15.04 -2.41
CA LEU A 3 14.68 14.91 -3.74
C LEU A 3 14.20 13.60 -4.39
N ALA A 4 13.47 13.73 -5.49
CA ALA A 4 13.06 12.63 -6.33
C ALA A 4 14.07 12.45 -7.48
N ILE A 5 14.61 11.24 -7.61
CA ILE A 5 15.75 10.95 -8.50
C ILE A 5 15.31 10.00 -9.60
N SER A 6 15.40 10.45 -10.85
CA SER A 6 15.16 9.62 -12.01
C SER A 6 16.41 8.79 -12.36
N ARG A 7 16.18 7.57 -12.87
CA ARG A 7 17.27 6.74 -13.40
C ARG A 7 17.76 7.21 -14.75
N ALA A 8 19.02 6.90 -15.09
CA ALA A 8 19.58 7.17 -16.40
C ALA A 8 18.87 6.34 -17.49
N GLU A 9 18.71 6.92 -18.68
CA GLU A 9 17.97 6.31 -19.79
C GLU A 9 18.45 4.90 -20.17
N ARG A 10 19.77 4.65 -20.05
CA ARG A 10 20.38 3.33 -20.32
C ARG A 10 19.81 2.20 -19.45
N PHE A 11 19.24 2.51 -18.28
CA PHE A 11 18.60 1.53 -17.40
C PHE A 11 17.08 1.40 -17.62
N SER A 12 16.53 2.12 -18.58
CA SER A 12 15.10 2.14 -18.92
C SER A 12 14.84 1.87 -20.40
N PRO A 13 15.44 0.83 -21.02
CA PRO A 13 15.22 0.58 -22.43
C PRO A 13 13.72 0.39 -22.69
N ASN A 14 13.15 1.20 -23.60
CA ASN A 14 11.72 1.23 -23.95
C ASN A 14 10.76 1.61 -22.79
N SER A 15 11.27 2.21 -21.71
CA SER A 15 10.46 2.55 -20.53
C SER A 15 10.68 3.95 -19.97
N VAL A 16 11.52 4.79 -20.60
CA VAL A 16 11.88 6.15 -20.12
C VAL A 16 10.64 6.99 -19.81
N GLU A 17 9.67 7.03 -20.74
CA GLU A 17 8.43 7.78 -20.51
C GLU A 17 7.56 7.18 -19.38
N LYS A 18 7.56 5.86 -19.22
CA LYS A 18 6.80 5.20 -18.17
C LYS A 18 7.38 5.52 -16.80
N ASP A 19 8.70 5.50 -16.69
CA ASP A 19 9.45 5.83 -15.48
C ASP A 19 9.30 7.32 -15.12
N ALA A 20 9.38 8.21 -16.10
CA ALA A 20 9.13 9.63 -15.89
C ALA A 20 7.70 9.90 -15.37
N LYS A 21 6.69 9.19 -15.94
CA LYS A 21 5.30 9.35 -15.55
C LYS A 21 5.02 8.89 -14.11
N ILE A 22 5.58 7.76 -13.66
CA ILE A 22 5.36 7.32 -12.26
C ILE A 22 6.07 8.26 -11.28
N LEU A 23 7.26 8.74 -11.60
CA LEU A 23 7.98 9.69 -10.75
C LEU A 23 7.22 11.02 -10.64
N ASP A 24 6.67 11.54 -11.75
CA ASP A 24 5.84 12.76 -11.77
C ASP A 24 4.57 12.59 -10.93
N CYS A 25 3.87 11.44 -11.07
CA CYS A 25 2.69 11.16 -10.24
C CYS A 25 3.06 11.13 -8.76
N LEU A 26 4.16 10.44 -8.38
CA LEU A 26 4.62 10.42 -6.99
C LEU A 26 4.97 11.81 -6.46
N CYS A 27 5.66 12.64 -7.26
CA CYS A 27 5.99 14.02 -6.86
C CYS A 27 4.71 14.82 -6.56
N LYS A 28 3.68 14.70 -7.40
CA LYS A 28 2.39 15.36 -7.18
C LYS A 28 1.71 14.90 -5.89
N GLU A 29 1.69 13.60 -5.63
CA GLU A 29 1.10 13.07 -4.40
C GLU A 29 1.88 13.56 -3.15
N LEU A 30 3.21 13.59 -3.21
CA LEU A 30 4.02 14.14 -2.09
C LEU A 30 3.76 15.64 -1.85
N MET A 31 3.49 16.41 -2.91
CA MET A 31 3.10 17.82 -2.77
C MET A 31 1.73 17.97 -2.09
N HIS A 32 0.77 17.07 -2.34
CA HIS A 32 -0.52 17.04 -1.62
C HIS A 32 -0.32 16.80 -0.12
N TYR A 33 0.70 16.03 0.28
CA TYR A 33 1.10 15.89 1.69
C TYR A 33 1.87 17.11 2.25
N GLY A 34 2.01 18.19 1.46
CA GLY A 34 2.66 19.44 1.90
C GLY A 34 4.19 19.42 1.82
N TYR A 35 4.79 18.47 1.12
CA TYR A 35 6.24 18.45 0.94
C TYR A 35 6.68 19.25 -0.28
N ASP A 36 7.75 20.02 -0.12
CA ASP A 36 8.48 20.56 -1.27
C ASP A 36 9.27 19.42 -1.93
N VAL A 37 9.07 19.23 -3.24
CA VAL A 37 9.74 18.18 -4.01
C VAL A 37 10.58 18.80 -5.11
N GLU A 38 11.86 18.43 -5.14
CA GLU A 38 12.79 18.71 -6.25
C GLU A 38 13.05 17.44 -7.02
N THR A 39 13.34 17.55 -8.30
CA THR A 39 13.71 16.42 -9.16
C THR A 39 15.13 16.56 -9.67
N SER A 40 15.85 15.44 -9.81
CA SER A 40 17.19 15.37 -10.39
C SER A 40 17.37 14.06 -11.15
N GLY A 41 18.21 14.07 -12.17
CA GLY A 41 18.73 12.82 -12.72
C GLY A 41 19.81 12.23 -11.82
N GLU A 42 19.97 10.91 -11.81
CA GLU A 42 20.99 10.23 -11.00
C GLU A 42 22.41 10.68 -11.32
N GLU A 43 22.69 11.10 -12.55
CA GLU A 43 23.99 11.58 -12.97
C GLU A 43 24.36 12.96 -12.40
N ALA A 44 23.34 13.72 -11.95
CA ALA A 44 23.51 15.05 -11.38
C ALA A 44 23.33 15.09 -9.85
N ILE A 45 23.15 13.96 -9.19
CA ILE A 45 22.80 13.88 -7.76
C ILE A 45 23.86 14.55 -6.87
N GLY A 46 25.13 14.43 -7.20
CA GLY A 46 26.25 15.04 -6.47
C GLY A 46 26.26 16.56 -6.48
N LEU A 47 25.53 17.20 -7.40
CA LEU A 47 25.39 18.65 -7.52
C LEU A 47 24.23 19.19 -6.68
N SER A 48 23.35 18.34 -6.22
CA SER A 48 22.18 18.72 -5.43
C SER A 48 22.54 19.00 -3.99
N ALA A 49 21.88 19.97 -3.37
CA ALA A 49 22.04 20.23 -1.94
C ALA A 49 21.61 19.00 -1.12
N LYS A 50 22.33 18.72 -0.03
CA LYS A 50 22.00 17.59 0.86
C LYS A 50 20.57 17.71 1.39
N LYS A 51 19.77 16.68 1.20
CA LYS A 51 18.38 16.60 1.65
C LYS A 51 18.24 15.63 2.83
N ARG A 52 17.08 15.64 3.47
CA ARG A 52 16.75 14.71 4.54
C ARG A 52 15.97 13.50 4.03
N VAL A 53 15.40 13.60 2.82
CA VAL A 53 14.58 12.55 2.22
C VAL A 53 14.93 12.43 0.74
N TYR A 54 15.18 11.22 0.30
CA TYR A 54 15.45 10.85 -1.08
C TYR A 54 14.50 9.74 -1.51
N VAL A 55 13.89 9.91 -2.67
CA VAL A 55 13.06 8.90 -3.32
C VAL A 55 13.72 8.60 -4.67
N SER A 56 14.30 7.42 -4.84
CA SER A 56 15.31 7.20 -5.85
C SER A 56 15.04 6.01 -6.75
N MET A 57 15.07 6.25 -8.05
CA MET A 57 15.16 5.23 -9.10
C MET A 57 16.61 4.97 -9.55
N ALA A 58 17.61 5.57 -8.92
CA ALA A 58 19.01 5.52 -9.32
C ALA A 58 19.55 4.10 -9.31
N ARG A 59 20.49 3.83 -10.23
CA ARG A 59 21.16 2.52 -10.43
C ARG A 59 22.66 2.62 -10.66
N THR A 60 23.18 3.82 -10.88
CA THR A 60 24.65 4.03 -11.02
C THR A 60 25.33 3.87 -9.66
N HIS A 61 26.55 3.33 -9.66
CA HIS A 61 27.34 3.16 -8.44
C HIS A 61 27.52 4.49 -7.69
N ASP A 62 27.90 5.56 -8.38
CA ASP A 62 28.14 6.87 -7.77
C ASP A 62 26.88 7.41 -7.08
N ALA A 63 25.70 7.22 -7.70
CA ALA A 63 24.45 7.66 -7.11
C ALA A 63 24.05 6.78 -5.90
N LEU A 64 24.25 5.46 -5.99
CA LEU A 64 23.97 4.54 -4.90
C LEU A 64 24.91 4.76 -3.71
N ASP A 65 26.19 5.00 -3.95
CA ASP A 65 27.16 5.35 -2.90
C ASP A 65 26.80 6.67 -2.21
N PHE A 66 26.43 7.70 -2.98
CA PHE A 66 25.94 8.96 -2.42
C PHE A 66 24.72 8.77 -1.53
N LEU A 67 23.75 7.95 -1.97
CA LEU A 67 22.53 7.66 -1.22
C LEU A 67 22.81 6.85 0.03
N ALA A 68 23.69 5.86 -0.03
CA ALA A 68 24.12 5.08 1.14
C ALA A 68 24.81 5.97 2.18
N GLU A 69 25.69 6.90 1.75
CA GLU A 69 26.26 7.89 2.64
C GLU A 69 25.20 8.85 3.23
N ALA A 70 24.20 9.25 2.45
CA ALA A 70 23.12 10.12 2.95
C ALA A 70 22.30 9.39 4.03
N GLU A 71 21.98 8.11 3.83
CA GLU A 71 21.28 7.27 4.78
C GLU A 71 22.11 7.08 6.07
N ALA A 72 23.40 6.78 5.96
CA ALA A 72 24.31 6.68 7.10
C ALA A 72 24.38 7.97 7.92
N ARG A 73 24.18 9.15 7.30
CA ARG A 73 24.04 10.44 7.97
C ARG A 73 22.65 10.70 8.50
N GLY A 74 21.75 9.73 8.37
CA GLY A 74 20.40 9.77 8.90
C GLY A 74 19.39 10.41 7.94
N ALA A 75 19.57 10.43 6.62
CA ALA A 75 18.50 10.70 5.68
C ALA A 75 17.52 9.51 5.62
N VAL A 76 16.30 9.74 5.12
CA VAL A 76 15.39 8.68 4.67
C VAL A 76 15.67 8.46 3.20
N VAL A 77 15.98 7.24 2.81
CA VAL A 77 16.22 6.85 1.41
C VAL A 77 15.28 5.70 1.06
N MET A 78 14.62 5.77 -0.09
CA MET A 78 13.70 4.76 -0.61
C MET A 78 13.90 4.58 -2.12
N ASN A 79 14.19 3.37 -2.61
CA ASN A 79 14.56 2.13 -1.93
C ASN A 79 15.95 2.23 -1.27
N ASP A 80 16.25 1.31 -0.33
CA ASP A 80 17.59 1.18 0.24
C ASP A 80 18.62 0.97 -0.89
N PRO A 81 19.72 1.74 -0.95
CA PRO A 81 20.74 1.62 -2.00
C PRO A 81 21.37 0.22 -2.05
N HIS A 82 21.56 -0.45 -0.91
CA HIS A 82 22.09 -1.81 -0.85
C HIS A 82 21.11 -2.84 -1.44
N ALA A 83 19.81 -2.64 -1.24
CA ALA A 83 18.77 -3.46 -1.86
C ALA A 83 18.76 -3.31 -3.38
N VAL A 84 18.93 -2.08 -3.89
CA VAL A 84 19.05 -1.83 -5.34
C VAL A 84 20.28 -2.53 -5.92
N VAL A 85 21.44 -2.49 -5.22
CA VAL A 85 22.64 -3.27 -5.61
C VAL A 85 22.36 -4.77 -5.58
N LEU A 86 21.63 -5.26 -4.58
CA LEU A 86 21.25 -6.68 -4.49
C LEU A 86 20.38 -7.11 -5.67
N CYS A 87 19.45 -6.26 -6.12
CA CYS A 87 18.61 -6.52 -7.30
C CYS A 87 19.43 -6.67 -8.61
N GLN A 88 20.64 -6.13 -8.66
CA GLN A 88 21.55 -6.31 -9.79
C GLN A 88 22.22 -7.70 -9.83
N ASN A 89 21.93 -8.59 -8.88
CA ASN A 89 22.45 -9.94 -8.84
C ASN A 89 21.34 -10.95 -8.53
N ARG A 90 20.78 -11.58 -9.59
CA ARG A 90 19.61 -12.47 -9.48
C ARG A 90 19.85 -13.63 -8.52
N ARG A 91 21.02 -14.26 -8.57
CA ARG A 91 21.37 -15.41 -7.73
C ARG A 91 21.38 -15.03 -6.25
N LEU A 92 22.01 -13.91 -5.90
CA LEU A 92 22.05 -13.43 -4.51
C LEU A 92 20.66 -12.97 -4.03
N LEU A 93 19.92 -12.23 -4.86
CA LEU A 93 18.57 -11.78 -4.55
C LEU A 93 17.63 -12.96 -4.30
N MET A 94 17.57 -13.93 -5.22
CA MET A 94 16.70 -15.10 -5.08
C MET A 94 17.08 -15.94 -3.84
N SER A 95 18.37 -16.13 -3.58
CA SER A 95 18.84 -16.80 -2.36
C SER A 95 18.43 -16.04 -1.09
N ARG A 96 18.42 -14.71 -1.10
CA ARG A 96 17.97 -13.90 0.04
C ARG A 96 16.46 -14.04 0.23
N LEU A 97 15.67 -13.93 -0.83
CA LEU A 97 14.22 -14.06 -0.79
C LEU A 97 13.77 -15.46 -0.32
N GLN A 98 14.49 -16.52 -0.70
CA GLN A 98 14.26 -17.87 -0.20
C GLN A 98 14.44 -17.95 1.33
N ARG A 99 15.45 -17.28 1.87
CA ARG A 99 15.69 -17.24 3.32
C ARG A 99 14.59 -16.52 4.08
N GLU A 100 13.91 -15.59 3.43
CA GLU A 100 12.72 -14.89 3.96
C GLU A 100 11.43 -15.73 3.79
N GLY A 101 11.54 -16.93 3.25
CA GLY A 101 10.43 -17.90 3.16
C GLY A 101 9.65 -17.85 1.85
N LEU A 102 10.11 -17.10 0.83
CA LEU A 102 9.48 -17.14 -0.48
C LEU A 102 9.85 -18.40 -1.25
N LEU A 103 8.85 -18.98 -1.91
CA LEU A 103 9.11 -20.01 -2.90
C LEU A 103 9.61 -19.35 -4.19
N THR A 104 10.83 -19.68 -4.59
CA THR A 104 11.45 -19.13 -5.80
C THR A 104 11.87 -20.24 -6.75
N ALA A 105 11.95 -19.93 -8.05
CA ALA A 105 12.60 -20.80 -9.00
C ALA A 105 14.07 -21.01 -8.58
N ARG A 106 14.45 -22.28 -8.42
CA ARG A 106 15.83 -22.64 -8.04
C ARG A 106 16.72 -22.62 -9.27
N GLU A 107 17.97 -22.19 -9.09
CA GLU A 107 18.98 -22.32 -10.12
C GLU A 107 19.22 -23.80 -10.45
N CYS A 108 19.34 -24.12 -11.74
CA CYS A 108 19.60 -25.47 -12.19
C CYS A 108 20.99 -25.90 -11.76
N GLY A 109 21.05 -27.10 -11.13
CA GLY A 109 22.31 -27.83 -10.91
C GLY A 109 22.62 -28.75 -12.09
N GLU A 110 23.00 -30.00 -11.79
CA GLU A 110 23.25 -31.04 -12.79
C GLU A 110 21.96 -31.73 -13.28
N GLU A 111 20.83 -31.47 -12.62
CA GLU A 111 19.54 -32.06 -12.95
C GLU A 111 18.94 -31.47 -14.22
N LYS A 112 18.45 -32.34 -15.11
CA LYS A 112 17.80 -31.93 -16.36
C LYS A 112 16.35 -31.51 -16.10
N SER A 113 15.92 -30.42 -16.74
CA SER A 113 14.53 -30.01 -16.76
C SER A 113 13.77 -30.75 -17.86
N ALA A 114 12.61 -31.30 -17.54
CA ALA A 114 11.70 -31.90 -18.52
C ALA A 114 10.89 -30.85 -19.31
N THR A 115 10.76 -29.64 -18.78
CA THR A 115 9.91 -28.55 -19.31
C THR A 115 10.71 -27.43 -19.99
N GLY A 116 12.05 -27.57 -20.06
CA GLY A 116 12.94 -26.55 -20.62
C GLY A 116 13.53 -25.61 -19.56
N TYR A 117 14.20 -24.56 -20.02
CA TYR A 117 15.04 -23.70 -19.20
C TYR A 117 14.83 -22.22 -19.52
N TRP A 118 14.91 -21.38 -18.48
CA TRP A 118 15.08 -19.95 -18.60
C TRP A 118 16.52 -19.58 -18.33
N ILE A 119 17.14 -18.89 -19.27
CA ILE A 119 18.55 -18.46 -19.25
C ILE A 119 18.54 -16.95 -19.08
N LYS A 120 19.21 -16.45 -18.05
CA LYS A 120 19.19 -15.01 -17.70
C LYS A 120 20.62 -14.54 -17.42
N LYS A 121 20.98 -13.34 -17.87
CA LYS A 121 22.16 -12.63 -17.39
C LYS A 121 22.03 -12.48 -15.86
N ASN A 122 23.02 -12.97 -15.10
CA ASN A 122 22.92 -12.94 -13.63
C ASN A 122 23.13 -11.54 -13.07
N ARG A 123 24.14 -10.81 -13.57
CA ARG A 123 24.53 -9.49 -13.05
C ARG A 123 24.11 -8.35 -13.96
N GLY A 124 23.71 -7.24 -13.34
CA GLY A 124 23.25 -6.05 -14.04
C GLY A 124 21.82 -6.19 -14.56
N TYR A 125 21.41 -5.22 -15.33
CA TYR A 125 20.06 -5.18 -15.91
C TYR A 125 20.06 -5.80 -17.31
N SER A 126 18.89 -6.29 -17.73
CA SER A 126 18.71 -6.76 -19.10
C SER A 126 18.67 -5.55 -20.05
N GLU A 127 19.62 -5.46 -20.94
CA GLU A 127 19.80 -4.38 -21.93
C GLU A 127 19.25 -4.77 -23.29
N GLN A 128 19.25 -6.07 -23.58
CA GLN A 128 18.77 -6.64 -24.84
C GLN A 128 17.76 -7.76 -24.58
N ALA A 129 16.92 -8.05 -25.56
CA ALA A 129 15.90 -9.11 -25.45
C ALA A 129 16.53 -10.49 -25.14
N ASP A 130 17.70 -10.77 -25.69
CA ASP A 130 18.41 -12.04 -25.52
C ASP A 130 19.19 -12.17 -24.19
N ASP A 131 19.10 -11.18 -23.31
CA ASP A 131 19.60 -11.28 -21.94
C ASP A 131 18.68 -12.13 -21.04
N VAL A 132 17.48 -12.43 -21.54
CA VAL A 132 16.52 -13.38 -20.95
C VAL A 132 15.94 -14.21 -22.11
N CYS A 133 16.24 -15.51 -22.16
CA CYS A 133 15.75 -16.37 -23.23
C CYS A 133 15.34 -17.76 -22.71
N TYR A 134 14.43 -18.41 -23.44
CA TYR A 134 13.97 -19.77 -23.17
C TYR A 134 14.70 -20.78 -24.06
N ALA A 135 15.01 -21.94 -23.49
CA ALA A 135 15.54 -23.11 -24.21
C ALA A 135 14.65 -24.34 -23.92
N ALA A 136 14.18 -25.01 -24.95
CA ALA A 136 13.27 -26.13 -24.82
C ALA A 136 13.96 -27.43 -24.35
N ASN A 137 15.27 -27.54 -24.54
CA ASN A 137 16.05 -28.74 -24.22
C ASN A 137 17.53 -28.39 -23.95
N ASP A 138 18.33 -29.42 -23.59
CA ASP A 138 19.74 -29.26 -23.23
C ASP A 138 20.60 -28.78 -24.40
N ASP A 139 20.25 -29.10 -25.64
CA ASP A 139 21.05 -28.67 -26.83
C ASP A 139 20.87 -27.18 -27.09
N GLU A 140 19.62 -26.71 -27.04
CA GLU A 140 19.30 -25.27 -27.09
C GLU A 140 19.86 -24.50 -25.90
N LEU A 141 19.83 -25.09 -24.69
CA LEU A 141 20.45 -24.50 -23.51
C LEU A 141 21.93 -24.22 -23.77
N ARG A 142 22.68 -25.23 -24.22
CA ARG A 142 24.11 -25.08 -24.52
C ARG A 142 24.37 -24.02 -25.59
N GLN A 143 23.61 -24.03 -26.68
CA GLN A 143 23.74 -23.08 -27.77
C GLN A 143 23.51 -21.64 -27.31
N LYS A 144 22.45 -21.40 -26.51
CA LYS A 144 22.11 -20.06 -26.02
C LYS A 144 23.10 -19.57 -24.97
N MET A 145 23.57 -20.44 -24.10
CA MET A 145 24.64 -20.08 -23.14
C MET A 145 25.94 -19.72 -23.85
N GLU A 146 26.32 -20.41 -24.94
CA GLU A 146 27.50 -20.08 -25.73
C GLU A 146 27.33 -18.73 -26.41
N ALA A 147 26.19 -18.46 -27.02
CA ALA A 147 25.87 -17.16 -27.59
C ALA A 147 25.95 -16.01 -26.57
N MET A 148 25.54 -16.22 -25.31
CA MET A 148 25.75 -15.24 -24.25
C MET A 148 27.23 -15.02 -23.93
N ARG A 149 28.05 -16.10 -23.88
CA ARG A 149 29.47 -16.00 -23.61
C ARG A 149 30.21 -15.27 -24.75
N GLU A 150 29.83 -15.51 -25.99
CA GLU A 150 30.39 -14.77 -27.17
C GLU A 150 30.10 -13.27 -27.06
N ARG A 151 29.04 -12.87 -26.37
CA ARG A 151 28.71 -11.46 -26.03
C ARG A 151 29.46 -10.96 -24.79
N GLY A 152 30.31 -11.78 -24.15
CA GLY A 152 31.02 -11.44 -22.92
C GLY A 152 30.19 -11.61 -21.62
N ILE A 153 29.10 -12.38 -21.66
CA ILE A 153 28.25 -12.66 -20.50
C ILE A 153 28.61 -14.06 -19.97
N ASP A 154 29.57 -14.14 -19.04
CA ASP A 154 30.01 -15.39 -18.43
C ASP A 154 29.19 -15.81 -17.22
N ASP A 155 28.65 -14.84 -16.44
CA ASP A 155 27.86 -15.09 -15.24
C ASP A 155 26.38 -15.22 -15.64
N ILE A 156 25.97 -16.46 -15.88
CA ILE A 156 24.65 -16.82 -16.39
C ILE A 156 23.86 -17.50 -15.26
N TYR A 157 22.58 -17.12 -15.10
CA TYR A 157 21.64 -17.70 -14.16
C TYR A 157 20.59 -18.52 -14.93
N VAL A 158 20.52 -19.82 -14.65
CA VAL A 158 19.61 -20.75 -15.34
C VAL A 158 18.64 -21.34 -14.35
N THR A 159 17.36 -21.29 -14.69
CA THR A 159 16.28 -21.92 -13.91
C THR A 159 15.45 -22.86 -14.79
N PRO A 160 14.82 -23.90 -14.23
CA PRO A 160 13.87 -24.69 -14.99
C PRO A 160 12.69 -23.82 -15.38
N HIS A 161 12.06 -24.13 -16.51
CA HIS A 161 10.74 -23.60 -16.84
C HIS A 161 9.71 -24.20 -15.90
N ILE A 162 8.86 -23.36 -15.33
CA ILE A 162 7.75 -23.76 -14.44
C ILE A 162 6.46 -23.60 -15.22
N GLU A 163 5.70 -24.68 -15.33
CA GLU A 163 4.39 -24.68 -15.98
C GLU A 163 3.35 -23.99 -15.09
N GLY A 164 2.50 -23.16 -15.70
CA GLY A 164 1.45 -22.44 -15.01
C GLY A 164 1.21 -21.04 -15.57
N ASP A 165 0.34 -20.30 -14.92
CA ASP A 165 0.00 -18.93 -15.30
C ASP A 165 1.08 -17.95 -14.88
N LEU A 166 1.61 -17.20 -15.87
CA LEU A 166 2.48 -16.06 -15.57
C LEU A 166 1.65 -14.91 -15.01
N VAL A 167 1.96 -14.51 -13.79
CA VAL A 167 1.30 -13.39 -13.09
C VAL A 167 2.34 -12.35 -12.70
N LYS A 168 2.18 -11.13 -13.21
CA LYS A 168 2.98 -9.97 -12.80
C LYS A 168 2.36 -9.32 -11.58
N PHE A 169 3.21 -8.86 -10.65
CA PHE A 169 2.75 -8.12 -9.49
C PHE A 169 3.52 -6.82 -9.29
N TYR A 170 2.84 -5.86 -8.67
CA TYR A 170 3.40 -4.60 -8.19
C TYR A 170 2.96 -4.37 -6.76
N GLY A 171 3.90 -3.93 -5.91
CA GLY A 171 3.61 -3.63 -4.51
C GLY A 171 4.39 -2.42 -3.99
N VAL A 172 3.88 -1.90 -2.88
CA VAL A 172 4.54 -0.88 -2.06
C VAL A 172 4.55 -1.41 -0.63
N ALA A 173 5.71 -1.79 -0.15
CA ALA A 173 5.85 -2.45 1.14
C ALA A 173 5.37 -1.56 2.31
N GLY A 174 4.73 -2.17 3.29
CA GLY A 174 4.16 -1.46 4.43
C GLY A 174 2.87 -0.70 4.11
N THR A 175 2.25 -0.94 2.95
CA THR A 175 0.92 -0.42 2.58
C THR A 175 0.00 -1.54 2.13
N ASP A 176 -1.29 -1.23 1.96
CA ASP A 176 -2.26 -2.21 1.43
C ASP A 176 -2.24 -2.32 -0.11
N PHE A 177 -1.26 -1.66 -0.76
CA PHE A 177 -1.18 -1.66 -2.21
C PHE A 177 -0.43 -2.89 -2.73
N PHE A 178 -1.15 -3.79 -3.38
CA PHE A 178 -0.63 -4.92 -4.14
C PHE A 178 -1.55 -5.19 -5.32
N ARG A 179 -0.99 -5.30 -6.54
CA ARG A 179 -1.78 -5.55 -7.75
C ARG A 179 -1.15 -6.65 -8.58
N THR A 180 -1.98 -7.54 -9.08
CA THR A 180 -1.58 -8.66 -9.94
C THR A 180 -2.21 -8.53 -11.32
N PHE A 181 -1.49 -8.97 -12.34
CA PHE A 181 -1.90 -8.89 -13.74
C PHE A 181 -1.44 -10.11 -14.50
N TYR A 182 -2.27 -10.58 -15.44
CA TYR A 182 -1.92 -11.61 -16.39
C TYR A 182 -1.49 -10.96 -17.71
N PRO A 183 -0.20 -11.02 -18.11
CA PRO A 183 0.26 -10.43 -19.37
C PRO A 183 -0.44 -11.01 -20.59
N GLY A 184 -0.86 -12.26 -20.52
CA GLY A 184 -1.56 -12.96 -21.61
C GLY A 184 -2.96 -12.43 -21.89
N ASP A 185 -3.65 -11.76 -20.96
CA ASP A 185 -5.01 -11.27 -21.16
C ASP A 185 -5.12 -10.14 -22.19
N ASP A 186 -4.07 -9.32 -22.31
CA ASP A 186 -4.05 -8.17 -23.21
C ASP A 186 -2.86 -8.18 -24.19
N GLY A 187 -2.09 -9.27 -24.23
CA GLY A 187 -0.94 -9.44 -25.12
C GLY A 187 0.22 -8.48 -24.83
N GLN A 188 0.26 -7.84 -23.65
CA GLN A 188 1.32 -6.92 -23.27
C GLN A 188 2.51 -7.64 -22.63
N TYR A 189 3.18 -8.45 -23.41
CA TYR A 189 4.43 -9.07 -23.01
C TYR A 189 5.59 -8.08 -23.08
N LYS A 190 6.50 -8.15 -22.11
CA LYS A 190 7.71 -7.31 -22.09
C LYS A 190 8.80 -7.90 -22.99
N PHE A 191 8.89 -9.23 -23.01
CA PHE A 191 9.83 -10.00 -23.84
C PHE A 191 9.01 -10.97 -24.69
N SER A 192 9.37 -11.11 -25.97
CA SER A 192 8.66 -11.95 -26.95
C SER A 192 8.54 -13.44 -26.57
N GLN A 193 9.40 -13.92 -25.66
CA GLN A 193 9.40 -15.31 -25.21
C GLN A 193 8.52 -15.59 -23.98
N GLU A 194 7.90 -14.59 -23.37
CA GLU A 194 6.91 -14.79 -22.28
C GLU A 194 5.66 -15.58 -22.78
N GLU A 195 5.43 -15.61 -24.08
CA GLU A 195 4.37 -16.41 -24.74
C GLU A 195 4.55 -17.93 -24.53
N VAL A 196 5.74 -18.39 -24.13
CA VAL A 196 6.01 -19.81 -23.81
C VAL A 196 5.10 -20.34 -22.69
N ASN A 197 4.65 -19.47 -21.78
CA ASN A 197 3.70 -19.85 -20.72
C ASN A 197 2.27 -20.05 -21.24
N GLY A 198 1.99 -19.70 -22.52
CA GLY A 198 0.67 -19.83 -23.11
C GLY A 198 -0.35 -18.80 -22.63
N ALA A 199 -1.61 -19.01 -23.04
CA ALA A 199 -2.74 -18.22 -22.53
C ALA A 199 -3.02 -18.61 -21.06
N PRO A 200 -3.30 -17.63 -20.17
CA PRO A 200 -3.54 -17.94 -18.77
C PRO A 200 -4.83 -18.75 -18.58
N SER A 201 -4.77 -19.74 -17.71
CA SER A 201 -5.91 -20.55 -17.27
C SER A 201 -6.65 -19.92 -16.11
N HIS A 202 -6.11 -18.85 -15.52
CA HIS A 202 -6.61 -18.16 -14.33
C HIS A 202 -6.77 -19.11 -13.13
N PHE A 203 -5.72 -19.90 -12.87
CA PHE A 203 -5.69 -20.75 -11.69
C PHE A 203 -5.92 -19.92 -10.42
N PRO A 204 -6.85 -20.33 -9.54
CA PRO A 204 -7.11 -19.61 -8.32
C PRO A 204 -5.91 -19.68 -7.37
N PHE A 205 -5.53 -18.55 -6.77
CA PHE A 205 -4.48 -18.48 -5.74
C PHE A 205 -4.85 -17.47 -4.67
N ASP A 206 -4.22 -17.59 -3.50
CA ASP A 206 -4.39 -16.64 -2.39
C ASP A 206 -3.49 -15.42 -2.60
N ALA A 207 -4.03 -14.40 -3.26
CA ALA A 207 -3.31 -13.16 -3.56
C ALA A 207 -2.92 -12.39 -2.30
N GLU A 208 -3.67 -12.51 -1.20
CA GLU A 208 -3.38 -11.83 0.06
C GLU A 208 -2.22 -12.50 0.80
N SER A 209 -2.23 -13.83 0.90
CA SER A 209 -1.09 -14.57 1.45
C SER A 209 0.18 -14.33 0.64
N LEU A 210 0.06 -14.24 -0.69
CA LEU A 210 1.16 -13.89 -1.58
C LEU A 210 1.67 -12.47 -1.29
N GLN A 211 0.78 -11.48 -1.19
CA GLN A 211 1.14 -10.10 -0.83
C GLN A 211 1.91 -10.07 0.48
N HIS A 212 1.39 -10.66 1.55
CA HIS A 212 2.03 -10.66 2.87
C HIS A 212 3.42 -11.29 2.84
N ALA A 213 3.59 -12.40 2.11
CA ALA A 213 4.90 -13.05 2.00
C ALA A 213 5.90 -12.17 1.24
N ILE A 214 5.46 -11.57 0.13
CA ILE A 214 6.30 -10.70 -0.71
C ILE A 214 6.64 -9.40 0.02
N ASP A 215 5.67 -8.72 0.67
CA ASP A 215 5.91 -7.48 1.42
C ASP A 215 6.94 -7.70 2.53
N ARG A 216 6.78 -8.77 3.31
CA ARG A 216 7.73 -9.11 4.37
C ARG A 216 9.14 -9.34 3.83
N ALA A 217 9.26 -10.07 2.71
CA ALA A 217 10.54 -10.33 2.09
C ALA A 217 11.14 -9.06 1.46
N ALA A 218 10.32 -8.20 0.84
CA ALA A 218 10.73 -6.91 0.30
C ALA A 218 11.32 -6.01 1.39
N LEU A 219 10.61 -5.86 2.52
CA LEU A 219 11.09 -5.09 3.68
C LEU A 219 12.39 -5.67 4.26
N ALA A 220 12.50 -7.00 4.36
CA ALA A 220 13.70 -7.66 4.88
C ALA A 220 14.93 -7.50 3.98
N VAL A 221 14.76 -7.22 2.68
CA VAL A 221 15.85 -6.88 1.77
C VAL A 221 16.04 -5.39 1.54
N GLY A 222 15.12 -4.54 2.04
CA GLY A 222 15.20 -3.08 1.96
C GLY A 222 14.49 -2.48 0.74
N LEU A 223 13.56 -3.20 0.12
CA LEU A 223 12.76 -2.71 -1.00
C LEU A 223 11.40 -2.19 -0.53
N ASP A 224 11.19 -0.90 -0.67
CA ASP A 224 9.91 -0.25 -0.41
C ASP A 224 8.99 -0.31 -1.64
N PHE A 225 9.55 -0.08 -2.82
CA PHE A 225 8.87 -0.05 -4.11
C PHE A 225 9.39 -1.21 -4.94
N TYR A 226 8.53 -2.17 -5.22
CA TYR A 226 8.94 -3.42 -5.83
C TYR A 226 7.91 -3.93 -6.84
N GLY A 227 8.34 -4.86 -7.66
CA GLY A 227 7.50 -5.65 -8.54
C GLY A 227 8.21 -6.90 -9.00
N GLY A 228 7.50 -7.78 -9.64
CA GLY A 228 8.09 -9.04 -10.11
C GLY A 228 7.10 -9.91 -10.83
N ASP A 229 7.51 -11.14 -11.04
CA ASP A 229 6.78 -12.16 -11.75
C ASP A 229 6.71 -13.44 -10.91
N VAL A 230 5.51 -14.01 -10.80
CA VAL A 230 5.30 -15.36 -10.26
C VAL A 230 4.68 -16.25 -11.33
N VAL A 231 4.91 -17.55 -11.22
CA VAL A 231 4.12 -18.57 -11.95
C VAL A 231 3.22 -19.26 -10.95
N VAL A 232 1.92 -19.29 -11.26
CA VAL A 232 0.88 -19.95 -10.46
C VAL A 232 0.51 -21.27 -11.13
N ASP A 233 0.73 -22.40 -10.44
CA ASP A 233 0.38 -23.71 -10.93
C ASP A 233 -1.10 -24.06 -10.73
N ALA A 234 -1.53 -25.22 -11.23
CA ALA A 234 -2.92 -25.68 -11.15
C ALA A 234 -3.42 -25.90 -9.71
N GLU A 235 -2.53 -26.07 -8.75
CA GLU A 235 -2.80 -26.21 -7.32
C GLU A 235 -2.86 -24.84 -6.62
N GLY A 236 -2.68 -23.74 -7.33
CA GLY A 236 -2.70 -22.37 -6.80
C GLY A 236 -1.41 -21.95 -6.08
N LYS A 237 -0.33 -22.70 -6.26
CA LYS A 237 0.96 -22.41 -5.65
C LYS A 237 1.73 -21.41 -6.50
N ALA A 238 2.06 -20.29 -5.93
CA ALA A 238 2.83 -19.23 -6.59
C ALA A 238 4.34 -19.41 -6.38
N THR A 239 5.08 -19.50 -7.48
CA THR A 239 6.56 -19.57 -7.47
C THR A 239 7.14 -18.30 -8.07
N LEU A 240 7.96 -17.58 -7.30
CA LEU A 240 8.63 -16.36 -7.73
C LEU A 240 9.73 -16.66 -8.75
N ILE A 241 9.71 -15.96 -9.89
CA ILE A 241 10.69 -16.14 -10.98
C ILE A 241 11.48 -14.87 -11.32
N ASP A 242 10.98 -13.71 -10.90
CA ASP A 242 11.68 -12.42 -11.03
C ASP A 242 11.24 -11.44 -9.94
N PHE A 243 12.17 -10.58 -9.48
CA PHE A 243 11.90 -9.55 -8.47
C PHE A 243 12.75 -8.32 -8.74
N ASN A 244 12.13 -7.16 -8.78
CA ASN A 244 12.76 -5.94 -9.28
C ASN A 244 12.54 -4.77 -8.32
N ASP A 245 13.57 -3.92 -8.20
CA ASP A 245 13.46 -2.58 -7.65
C ASP A 245 12.64 -1.69 -8.59
N TRP A 246 11.79 -0.86 -8.04
CA TRP A 246 11.05 0.20 -8.71
C TRP A 246 10.53 -0.12 -10.14
N PRO A 247 9.44 -0.86 -10.27
CA PRO A 247 8.80 -1.10 -11.58
C PRO A 247 8.08 0.15 -12.10
N SER A 248 7.64 0.14 -13.37
CA SER A 248 6.97 1.28 -14.00
C SER A 248 5.54 1.54 -13.52
N TYR A 249 4.91 0.59 -12.84
CA TYR A 249 3.51 0.62 -12.40
C TYR A 249 2.50 1.05 -13.49
N SER A 250 2.81 0.78 -14.75
CA SER A 250 2.12 1.39 -15.90
C SER A 250 0.61 1.14 -15.95
N ARG A 251 0.12 0.04 -15.35
CA ARG A 251 -1.30 -0.35 -15.31
C ARG A 251 -2.07 0.23 -14.12
N CYS A 252 -1.38 0.68 -13.07
CA CYS A 252 -1.97 1.13 -11.80
C CYS A 252 -1.24 2.37 -11.23
N ARG A 253 -0.74 3.23 -12.12
CA ARG A 253 0.20 4.30 -11.79
C ARG A 253 -0.28 5.27 -10.73
N GLU A 254 -1.49 5.80 -10.86
CA GLU A 254 -2.03 6.78 -9.91
C GLU A 254 -2.21 6.16 -8.52
N GLU A 255 -2.71 4.93 -8.48
CA GLU A 255 -2.92 4.17 -7.25
C GLU A 255 -1.57 3.82 -6.59
N ALA A 256 -0.61 3.37 -7.39
CA ALA A 256 0.76 3.12 -6.92
C ALA A 256 1.42 4.39 -6.39
N ALA A 257 1.28 5.53 -7.07
CA ALA A 257 1.86 6.80 -6.65
C ALA A 257 1.31 7.26 -5.29
N ARG A 258 -0.01 7.10 -5.04
CA ARG A 258 -0.60 7.37 -3.72
C ARG A 258 -0.01 6.48 -2.63
N ALA A 259 0.08 5.18 -2.89
CA ALA A 259 0.68 4.23 -1.93
C ALA A 259 2.17 4.53 -1.68
N MET A 260 2.93 4.85 -2.73
CA MET A 260 4.33 5.24 -2.61
C MET A 260 4.50 6.52 -1.77
N ALA A 261 3.67 7.55 -2.02
CA ALA A 261 3.68 8.77 -1.22
C ALA A 261 3.35 8.49 0.25
N LEU A 262 2.34 7.65 0.51
CA LEU A 262 1.98 7.22 1.85
C LEU A 262 3.15 6.52 2.56
N ALA A 263 3.84 5.60 1.90
CA ALA A 263 5.01 4.92 2.45
C ALA A 263 6.15 5.91 2.78
N VAL A 264 6.41 6.89 1.90
CA VAL A 264 7.40 7.98 2.16
C VAL A 264 7.00 8.77 3.40
N VAL A 265 5.76 9.23 3.47
CA VAL A 265 5.22 10.01 4.60
C VAL A 265 5.33 9.21 5.90
N GLY A 266 4.91 7.94 5.89
CA GLY A 266 5.00 7.04 7.03
C GLY A 266 6.44 6.92 7.55
N LYS A 267 7.41 6.63 6.68
CA LYS A 267 8.84 6.56 7.07
C LYS A 267 9.39 7.88 7.61
N VAL A 268 9.00 9.00 7.01
CA VAL A 268 9.43 10.34 7.47
C VAL A 268 8.88 10.63 8.86
N LEU A 269 7.60 10.37 9.10
CA LEU A 269 6.94 10.62 10.38
C LEU A 269 7.36 9.63 11.47
N GLN A 270 7.66 8.38 11.10
CA GLN A 270 8.14 7.34 12.02
C GLN A 270 9.59 7.56 12.46
N LYS A 271 10.36 8.33 11.71
CA LYS A 271 11.78 8.55 11.98
C LYS A 271 12.03 9.14 13.38
N GLY A 272 12.88 8.47 14.16
CA GLY A 272 13.21 8.86 15.52
C GLY A 272 12.18 8.49 16.59
N LYS A 273 11.07 7.86 16.21
CA LYS A 273 10.09 7.30 17.15
C LYS A 273 10.54 5.92 17.63
N ARG A 274 10.16 5.57 18.86
CA ARG A 274 10.44 4.23 19.40
C ARG A 274 9.44 3.24 18.80
N PRO A 275 9.87 2.05 18.39
CA PRO A 275 8.94 1.01 17.95
C PRO A 275 8.04 0.60 19.12
N LEU A 276 6.73 0.75 18.95
CA LEU A 276 5.69 0.25 19.87
C LEU A 276 5.14 -1.09 19.38
N LEU A 277 5.55 -1.49 18.22
CA LEU A 277 5.02 -2.61 17.45
C LEU A 277 6.02 -3.75 17.30
N PRO A 278 5.58 -4.99 17.16
CA PRO A 278 4.16 -5.41 17.15
C PRO A 278 3.54 -5.40 18.55
N LEU A 279 2.22 -5.20 18.59
CA LEU A 279 1.48 -5.19 19.86
C LEU A 279 1.52 -6.57 20.53
N GLY A 280 1.63 -6.58 21.84
CA GLY A 280 1.74 -7.81 22.63
C GLY A 280 3.18 -8.30 22.87
N SER A 281 4.18 -7.75 22.17
CA SER A 281 5.60 -8.01 22.43
C SER A 281 6.24 -6.96 23.35
N HIS A 282 5.58 -5.84 23.61
CA HIS A 282 6.06 -4.75 24.45
C HIS A 282 5.42 -4.78 25.84
N ALA A 283 6.24 -4.72 26.87
CA ALA A 283 5.77 -4.53 28.24
C ALA A 283 5.03 -3.19 28.34
N GLY A 284 3.81 -3.21 28.87
CA GLY A 284 3.02 -2.02 29.21
C GLY A 284 1.90 -1.65 28.25
N VAL A 285 1.62 -2.36 27.17
CA VAL A 285 0.35 -2.24 26.43
C VAL A 285 -0.56 -3.40 26.84
N ARG A 286 -1.71 -3.09 27.41
CA ARG A 286 -2.66 -4.08 27.96
C ARG A 286 -4.02 -4.06 27.25
N ALA A 287 -4.34 -2.97 26.54
CA ALA A 287 -5.62 -2.81 25.87
C ALA A 287 -5.51 -1.86 24.67
N ILE A 288 -6.49 -1.94 23.78
CA ILE A 288 -6.53 -1.15 22.55
C ILE A 288 -7.85 -0.39 22.46
N ILE A 289 -7.76 0.86 22.01
CA ILE A 289 -8.91 1.62 21.54
C ILE A 289 -8.74 1.85 20.04
N PHE A 290 -9.77 1.50 19.27
CA PHE A 290 -9.85 1.79 17.83
C PHE A 290 -10.86 2.90 17.54
N ASP A 291 -10.53 3.78 16.61
CA ASP A 291 -11.54 4.50 15.83
C ASP A 291 -12.12 3.59 14.74
N TYR A 292 -13.29 3.97 14.20
CA TYR A 292 -13.94 3.23 13.11
C TYR A 292 -13.77 3.92 11.76
N GLY A 293 -14.33 5.13 11.61
CA GLY A 293 -14.47 5.82 10.33
C GLY A 293 -13.18 6.48 9.86
N GLY A 294 -12.62 6.02 8.78
CA GLY A 294 -11.28 6.41 8.34
C GLY A 294 -10.22 5.37 8.72
N THR A 295 -10.41 4.70 9.84
CA THR A 295 -9.44 3.75 10.40
C THR A 295 -9.74 2.30 9.98
N LEU A 296 -10.90 1.77 10.34
CA LEU A 296 -11.23 0.36 10.09
C LEU A 296 -11.93 0.14 8.75
N ASP A 297 -12.55 1.16 8.19
CA ASP A 297 -13.44 1.07 7.03
C ASP A 297 -12.89 1.65 5.73
N THR A 298 -11.83 2.46 5.78
CA THR A 298 -11.21 3.08 4.59
C THR A 298 -9.69 2.97 4.51
N GLY A 299 -9.05 2.30 5.49
CA GLY A 299 -7.61 2.08 5.45
C GLY A 299 -6.77 3.37 5.61
N GLY A 300 -7.18 4.30 6.47
CA GLY A 300 -6.49 5.56 6.72
C GLY A 300 -6.94 6.72 5.84
N THR A 301 -7.73 6.45 4.78
CA THR A 301 -8.22 7.50 3.88
C THR A 301 -9.43 8.20 4.47
N HIS A 302 -9.40 9.53 4.55
CA HIS A 302 -10.55 10.32 5.01
C HIS A 302 -11.78 10.11 4.12
N TRP A 303 -12.96 9.94 4.71
CA TRP A 303 -14.22 9.64 3.99
C TRP A 303 -14.54 10.61 2.86
N GLY A 304 -14.25 11.89 2.99
CA GLY A 304 -14.43 12.84 1.91
C GLY A 304 -13.54 12.55 0.70
N LYS A 305 -12.31 12.08 0.91
CA LYS A 305 -11.42 11.65 -0.18
C LYS A 305 -11.89 10.34 -0.80
N GLN A 306 -12.30 9.38 0.01
CA GLN A 306 -12.84 8.12 -0.45
C GLN A 306 -14.05 8.33 -1.38
N LEU A 307 -14.99 9.19 -0.97
CA LEU A 307 -16.13 9.61 -1.80
C LEU A 307 -15.66 10.29 -3.09
N TRP A 308 -14.73 11.25 -3.00
CA TRP A 308 -14.20 11.93 -4.18
C TRP A 308 -13.58 10.97 -5.19
N HIS A 309 -12.82 9.99 -4.73
CA HIS A 309 -12.26 8.95 -5.60
C HIS A 309 -13.36 8.13 -6.30
N ALA A 310 -14.43 7.78 -5.59
CA ALA A 310 -15.56 7.09 -6.20
C ALA A 310 -16.28 7.96 -7.25
N TYR A 311 -16.51 9.25 -6.98
CA TYR A 311 -17.08 10.19 -7.94
C TYR A 311 -16.22 10.27 -9.22
N ARG A 312 -14.91 10.31 -9.08
CA ARG A 312 -13.98 10.33 -10.22
C ARG A 312 -13.99 9.00 -10.99
N ARG A 313 -13.93 7.85 -10.29
CA ARG A 313 -13.99 6.52 -10.94
C ARG A 313 -15.28 6.35 -11.72
N GLN A 314 -16.38 6.84 -11.18
CA GLN A 314 -17.69 6.81 -11.84
C GLN A 314 -17.88 7.92 -12.89
N GLN A 315 -16.90 8.81 -13.06
CA GLN A 315 -16.92 9.92 -14.02
C GLN A 315 -18.09 10.88 -13.82
N VAL A 316 -18.43 11.17 -12.54
CA VAL A 316 -19.48 12.13 -12.22
C VAL A 316 -19.08 13.52 -12.69
N PRO A 317 -19.91 14.23 -13.47
CA PRO A 317 -19.57 15.54 -14.04
C PRO A 317 -19.71 16.67 -13.00
N VAL A 318 -18.83 16.68 -12.01
CA VAL A 318 -18.80 17.66 -10.91
C VAL A 318 -17.37 18.15 -10.68
N THR A 319 -17.21 19.41 -10.33
CA THR A 319 -15.92 19.95 -9.89
C THR A 319 -15.60 19.50 -8.46
N GLU A 320 -14.32 19.39 -8.12
CA GLU A 320 -13.92 19.04 -6.75
C GLU A 320 -14.46 20.06 -5.73
N GLN A 321 -14.50 21.34 -6.08
CA GLN A 321 -15.05 22.38 -5.21
C GLN A 321 -16.52 22.12 -4.87
N LEU A 322 -17.38 21.91 -5.87
CA LEU A 322 -18.82 21.66 -5.65
C LEU A 322 -19.03 20.34 -4.89
N PHE A 323 -18.25 19.30 -5.20
CA PHE A 323 -18.26 18.06 -4.42
C PHE A 323 -17.92 18.32 -2.95
N ARG A 324 -16.87 19.10 -2.64
CA ARG A 324 -16.49 19.42 -1.26
C ARG A 324 -17.62 20.16 -0.52
N GLU A 325 -18.30 21.07 -1.19
CA GLU A 325 -19.46 21.77 -0.63
C GLU A 325 -20.61 20.81 -0.34
N ALA A 326 -20.92 19.90 -1.27
CA ALA A 326 -21.95 18.86 -1.12
C ALA A 326 -21.63 17.90 0.04
N TYR A 327 -20.38 17.42 0.13
CA TYR A 327 -19.91 16.58 1.23
C TYR A 327 -20.09 17.25 2.59
N VAL A 328 -19.63 18.50 2.73
CA VAL A 328 -19.80 19.26 3.99
C VAL A 328 -21.27 19.52 4.31
N HIS A 329 -22.11 19.75 3.30
CA HIS A 329 -23.56 19.90 3.47
C HIS A 329 -24.16 18.59 4.01
N ALA A 330 -23.84 17.45 3.43
CA ALA A 330 -24.35 16.15 3.88
C ALA A 330 -23.93 15.84 5.31
N GLU A 331 -22.64 16.04 5.66
CA GLU A 331 -22.14 15.84 7.03
C GLU A 331 -22.88 16.71 8.07
N ARG A 332 -23.10 17.99 7.73
CA ARG A 332 -23.86 18.92 8.60
C ARG A 332 -25.32 18.54 8.73
N THR A 333 -25.93 18.08 7.65
CA THR A 333 -27.33 17.66 7.62
C THR A 333 -27.53 16.43 8.49
N LEU A 334 -26.70 15.40 8.34
CA LEU A 334 -26.73 14.17 9.11
C LEU A 334 -26.37 14.40 10.60
N GLY A 335 -25.43 15.30 10.87
CA GLY A 335 -25.02 15.63 12.23
C GLY A 335 -26.04 16.45 13.04
N LYS A 336 -26.90 17.20 12.37
CA LYS A 336 -27.93 18.04 13.02
C LYS A 336 -29.30 17.38 13.14
N ASN A 337 -29.61 16.47 12.23
CA ASN A 337 -30.93 15.85 12.13
C ASN A 337 -30.84 14.34 12.38
N PRO A 338 -31.74 13.73 13.13
CA PRO A 338 -31.73 12.29 13.43
C PRO A 338 -32.27 11.47 12.22
N ILE A 339 -31.69 11.65 11.06
CA ILE A 339 -32.06 10.96 9.81
C ILE A 339 -31.61 9.50 9.87
N ILE A 340 -30.38 9.28 10.30
CA ILE A 340 -29.84 7.94 10.49
C ILE A 340 -30.48 7.32 11.74
N LYS A 341 -31.05 6.13 11.58
CA LYS A 341 -31.70 5.38 12.68
C LYS A 341 -30.73 4.34 13.25
N PRO A 342 -30.90 3.90 14.52
CA PRO A 342 -30.01 2.89 15.12
C PRO A 342 -29.97 1.55 14.39
N ASP A 343 -31.01 1.22 13.64
CA ASP A 343 -31.13 0.00 12.82
C ASP A 343 -30.61 0.15 11.38
N PHE A 344 -30.15 1.34 10.97
CA PHE A 344 -29.59 1.52 9.66
C PHE A 344 -28.26 0.77 9.54
N THR A 345 -28.15 -0.05 8.49
CA THR A 345 -26.89 -0.68 8.07
C THR A 345 -25.94 0.37 7.53
N PHE A 346 -24.69 0.00 7.35
CA PHE A 346 -23.70 0.86 6.68
C PHE A 346 -24.15 1.20 5.25
N LEU A 347 -24.61 0.19 4.49
CA LEU A 347 -25.14 0.39 3.15
C LEU A 347 -26.27 1.44 3.14
N ARG A 348 -27.22 1.34 4.06
CA ARG A 348 -28.34 2.30 4.15
C ARG A 348 -27.86 3.70 4.54
N THR A 349 -26.92 3.80 5.46
CA THR A 349 -26.29 5.07 5.85
C THR A 349 -25.56 5.72 4.68
N LEU A 350 -24.79 4.95 3.93
CA LEU A 350 -24.07 5.40 2.74
C LEU A 350 -25.04 5.88 1.64
N GLN A 351 -26.10 5.13 1.37
CA GLN A 351 -27.15 5.54 0.42
C GLN A 351 -27.73 6.89 0.78
N THR A 352 -28.13 7.05 2.06
CA THR A 352 -28.72 8.31 2.54
C THR A 352 -27.75 9.48 2.40
N LYS A 353 -26.47 9.27 2.68
CA LYS A 353 -25.44 10.30 2.54
C LYS A 353 -25.22 10.71 1.09
N VAL A 354 -25.06 9.75 0.19
CA VAL A 354 -24.87 9.99 -1.24
C VAL A 354 -26.11 10.67 -1.87
N GLU A 355 -27.32 10.29 -1.46
CA GLU A 355 -28.56 10.95 -1.89
C GLU A 355 -28.56 12.45 -1.53
N ILE A 356 -28.16 12.80 -0.29
CA ILE A 356 -28.06 14.20 0.15
C ILE A 356 -26.99 14.97 -0.65
N GLU A 357 -25.83 14.36 -0.88
CA GLU A 357 -24.73 14.97 -1.65
C GLU A 357 -25.17 15.24 -3.10
N LEU A 358 -25.74 14.24 -3.78
CA LEU A 358 -26.17 14.35 -5.16
C LEU A 358 -27.33 15.33 -5.33
N GLN A 359 -28.25 15.41 -4.35
CA GLN A 359 -29.31 16.41 -4.38
C GLN A 359 -28.74 17.82 -4.26
N TYR A 360 -27.75 18.05 -3.38
CA TYR A 360 -27.06 19.32 -3.28
C TYR A 360 -26.39 19.70 -4.60
N ILE A 361 -25.75 18.75 -5.28
CA ILE A 361 -25.12 18.99 -6.59
C ILE A 361 -26.19 19.35 -7.65
N ALA A 362 -27.34 18.66 -7.67
CA ALA A 362 -28.42 18.94 -8.59
C ALA A 362 -29.02 20.35 -8.38
N ASP A 363 -29.15 20.79 -7.14
CA ASP A 363 -29.62 22.12 -6.81
C ASP A 363 -28.66 23.25 -7.26
N HIS A 364 -27.39 22.90 -7.56
CA HIS A 364 -26.33 23.82 -7.94
C HIS A 364 -25.80 23.60 -9.38
N THR A 365 -26.37 22.63 -10.13
CA THR A 365 -25.92 22.29 -11.49
C THR A 365 -27.09 22.00 -12.39
N GLU A 366 -27.33 22.87 -13.38
CA GLU A 366 -28.42 22.70 -14.32
C GLU A 366 -28.29 21.40 -15.13
N GLY A 367 -29.38 20.64 -15.20
CA GLY A 367 -29.43 19.37 -15.94
C GLY A 367 -28.74 18.18 -15.28
N PHE A 368 -28.23 18.30 -14.05
CA PHE A 368 -27.68 17.16 -13.30
C PHE A 368 -28.81 16.26 -12.79
N VAL A 369 -28.68 14.96 -13.02
CA VAL A 369 -29.71 13.94 -12.66
C VAL A 369 -29.10 12.97 -11.63
N PRO A 370 -29.43 13.12 -10.32
CA PRO A 370 -28.86 12.31 -9.24
C PRO A 370 -28.99 10.81 -9.42
N GLU A 371 -30.12 10.34 -9.92
CA GLU A 371 -30.49 8.92 -10.06
C GLU A 371 -29.53 8.16 -10.99
N GLN A 372 -28.89 8.86 -11.93
CA GLN A 372 -27.91 8.26 -12.85
C GLN A 372 -26.64 7.80 -12.14
N TRP A 373 -26.33 8.40 -11.01
CA TRP A 373 -25.06 8.23 -10.30
C TRP A 373 -25.17 7.52 -8.95
N ALA A 374 -26.28 7.74 -8.24
CA ALA A 374 -26.45 7.31 -6.85
C ALA A 374 -26.08 5.83 -6.65
N LYS A 375 -26.69 4.93 -7.42
CA LYS A 375 -26.44 3.50 -7.28
C LYS A 375 -24.99 3.12 -7.59
N ARG A 376 -24.40 3.70 -8.64
CA ARG A 376 -23.03 3.39 -9.07
C ARG A 376 -21.99 3.81 -8.03
N ILE A 377 -22.17 5.01 -7.44
CA ILE A 377 -21.28 5.53 -6.40
C ILE A 377 -21.40 4.67 -5.14
N VAL A 378 -22.64 4.33 -4.74
CA VAL A 378 -22.89 3.51 -3.54
C VAL A 378 -22.32 2.10 -3.71
N ASP A 379 -22.57 1.44 -4.85
CA ASP A 379 -22.07 0.09 -5.10
C ASP A 379 -20.53 0.06 -5.09
N ASP A 380 -19.88 1.05 -5.70
CA ASP A 380 -18.42 1.20 -5.74
C ASP A 380 -17.84 1.37 -4.33
N LEU A 381 -18.34 2.34 -3.56
CA LEU A 381 -17.90 2.61 -2.20
C LEU A 381 -18.19 1.46 -1.24
N TYR A 382 -19.35 0.82 -1.36
CA TYR A 382 -19.70 -0.31 -0.52
C TYR A 382 -18.77 -1.50 -0.74
N ALA A 383 -18.47 -1.82 -2.01
CA ALA A 383 -17.52 -2.88 -2.35
C ALA A 383 -16.12 -2.58 -1.80
N GLU A 384 -15.65 -1.33 -1.94
CA GLU A 384 -14.36 -0.89 -1.41
C GLU A 384 -14.31 -0.96 0.12
N THR A 385 -15.38 -0.50 0.80
CA THR A 385 -15.49 -0.59 2.26
C THR A 385 -15.50 -2.04 2.74
N LEU A 386 -16.21 -2.95 2.05
CA LEU A 386 -16.18 -4.38 2.39
C LEU A 386 -14.77 -4.97 2.26
N SER A 387 -14.01 -4.54 1.27
CA SER A 387 -12.61 -4.95 1.13
C SER A 387 -11.75 -4.47 2.30
N HIS A 388 -11.86 -3.18 2.68
CA HIS A 388 -11.12 -2.61 3.81
C HIS A 388 -11.51 -3.25 5.14
N THR A 389 -12.81 -3.34 5.43
CA THR A 389 -13.32 -3.95 6.67
C THR A 389 -12.96 -5.43 6.76
N GLY A 390 -12.92 -6.16 5.63
CA GLY A 390 -12.45 -7.53 5.57
C GLY A 390 -10.99 -7.68 6.00
N ARG A 391 -10.10 -6.79 5.54
CA ARG A 391 -8.70 -6.75 5.99
C ARG A 391 -8.60 -6.39 7.47
N SER A 392 -9.28 -5.34 7.90
CA SER A 392 -9.32 -4.92 9.30
C SER A 392 -9.81 -6.04 10.23
N LEU A 393 -10.86 -6.75 9.82
CA LEU A 393 -11.43 -7.87 10.58
C LEU A 393 -10.41 -8.98 10.88
N ARG A 394 -9.52 -9.30 9.93
CA ARG A 394 -8.46 -10.31 10.14
C ARG A 394 -7.45 -9.87 11.19
N VAL A 395 -7.05 -8.60 11.15
CA VAL A 395 -6.16 -8.01 12.16
C VAL A 395 -6.84 -7.98 13.53
N LEU A 396 -8.08 -7.49 13.59
CA LEU A 396 -8.85 -7.39 14.83
C LEU A 396 -9.04 -8.74 15.50
N ARG A 397 -9.33 -9.82 14.76
CA ARG A 397 -9.47 -11.17 15.33
C ARG A 397 -8.19 -11.67 15.99
N GLN A 398 -7.03 -11.37 15.40
CA GLN A 398 -5.74 -11.77 15.99
C GLN A 398 -5.42 -10.95 17.25
N LEU A 399 -5.76 -9.68 17.27
CA LEU A 399 -5.57 -8.80 18.43
C LEU A 399 -6.55 -9.12 19.55
N ALA A 400 -7.84 -9.37 19.25
CA ALA A 400 -8.87 -9.73 20.21
C ALA A 400 -8.54 -11.01 21.00
N ALA A 401 -7.78 -11.94 20.38
CA ALA A 401 -7.31 -13.14 21.05
C ALA A 401 -6.22 -12.85 22.12
N LYS A 402 -5.62 -11.66 22.12
CA LYS A 402 -4.46 -11.30 22.97
C LYS A 402 -4.80 -10.24 24.01
N MET A 403 -5.68 -9.29 23.70
CA MET A 403 -5.98 -8.18 24.59
C MET A 403 -7.38 -7.60 24.34
N PRO A 404 -8.01 -6.99 25.37
CA PRO A 404 -9.32 -6.37 25.23
C PRO A 404 -9.25 -5.14 24.33
N MET A 405 -10.33 -4.93 23.57
CA MET A 405 -10.47 -3.82 22.65
C MET A 405 -11.77 -3.06 22.91
N VAL A 406 -11.73 -1.74 22.75
CA VAL A 406 -12.89 -0.84 22.80
C VAL A 406 -12.94 -0.04 21.50
N LEU A 407 -14.11 0.22 20.97
CA LEU A 407 -14.31 1.14 19.87
C LEU A 407 -14.71 2.52 20.42
N VAL A 408 -14.05 3.59 19.93
CA VAL A 408 -14.40 4.99 20.24
C VAL A 408 -14.58 5.73 18.93
N SER A 409 -15.80 6.11 18.58
CA SER A 409 -16.08 6.69 17.27
C SER A 409 -17.05 7.88 17.30
N ASN A 410 -16.80 8.86 16.44
CA ASN A 410 -17.80 9.86 16.08
C ASN A 410 -18.73 9.26 15.02
N PHE A 411 -19.92 8.83 15.45
CA PHE A 411 -20.87 8.18 14.54
C PHE A 411 -22.32 8.68 14.80
N TYR A 412 -23.29 8.13 14.10
CA TYR A 412 -24.66 8.65 14.03
C TYR A 412 -25.68 7.94 14.95
N GLY A 413 -25.25 7.04 15.83
CA GLY A 413 -26.11 6.24 16.72
C GLY A 413 -26.38 4.83 16.22
N ASN A 414 -25.76 4.40 15.13
CA ASN A 414 -25.96 3.10 14.50
C ASN A 414 -24.71 2.24 14.36
N VAL A 415 -23.59 2.61 14.99
CA VAL A 415 -22.31 1.91 14.78
C VAL A 415 -22.38 0.43 15.16
N SER A 416 -23.18 0.06 16.19
CA SER A 416 -23.36 -1.35 16.56
C SER A 416 -24.02 -2.18 15.45
N THR A 417 -24.96 -1.62 14.70
CA THR A 417 -25.58 -2.28 13.53
C THR A 417 -24.57 -2.39 12.39
N VAL A 418 -23.76 -1.37 12.18
CA VAL A 418 -22.65 -1.38 11.18
C VAL A 418 -21.61 -2.46 11.53
N LEU A 419 -21.19 -2.55 12.79
CA LEU A 419 -20.23 -3.59 13.21
C LEU A 419 -20.76 -5.01 12.96
N ARG A 420 -22.07 -5.24 13.17
CA ARG A 420 -22.72 -6.51 12.87
C ARG A 420 -22.70 -6.80 11.37
N GLU A 421 -23.05 -5.83 10.53
CA GLU A 421 -23.02 -5.95 9.08
C GLU A 421 -21.61 -6.30 8.58
N MET A 422 -20.57 -5.71 9.17
CA MET A 422 -19.16 -5.93 8.80
C MET A 422 -18.53 -7.18 9.47
N GLY A 423 -19.31 -7.97 10.20
CA GLY A 423 -18.82 -9.18 10.89
C GLY A 423 -17.86 -8.92 12.06
N MET A 424 -17.90 -7.72 12.62
CA MET A 424 -17.06 -7.28 13.75
C MET A 424 -17.79 -7.34 15.11
N GLU A 425 -19.02 -7.85 15.14
CA GLU A 425 -19.80 -8.02 16.38
C GLU A 425 -19.04 -8.89 17.39
N GLY A 426 -18.99 -8.46 18.64
CA GLY A 426 -18.33 -9.21 19.72
C GLY A 426 -16.81 -9.08 19.79
N LEU A 427 -16.15 -8.38 18.85
CA LEU A 427 -14.71 -8.15 18.92
C LEU A 427 -14.33 -7.03 19.90
N PHE A 428 -15.24 -6.12 20.17
CA PHE A 428 -15.04 -5.03 21.12
C PHE A 428 -15.80 -5.30 22.41
N SER A 429 -15.13 -5.18 23.56
CA SER A 429 -15.74 -5.35 24.89
C SER A 429 -16.73 -4.23 25.21
N SER A 430 -16.55 -3.05 24.59
CA SER A 430 -17.46 -1.91 24.69
C SER A 430 -17.36 -1.02 23.45
N VAL A 431 -18.41 -0.23 23.20
CA VAL A 431 -18.50 0.74 22.12
C VAL A 431 -18.89 2.09 22.69
N VAL A 432 -18.02 3.08 22.54
CA VAL A 432 -18.25 4.48 22.94
C VAL A 432 -18.55 5.28 21.68
N GLU A 433 -19.82 5.50 21.43
CA GLU A 433 -20.30 6.22 20.25
C GLU A 433 -20.74 7.64 20.62
N SER A 434 -20.21 8.65 19.93
CA SER A 434 -20.44 10.07 20.28
C SER A 434 -21.92 10.47 20.35
N ALA A 435 -22.74 9.95 19.45
CA ALA A 435 -24.18 10.23 19.44
C ALA A 435 -24.94 9.63 20.66
N VAL A 436 -24.37 8.58 21.28
CA VAL A 436 -24.97 7.89 22.45
C VAL A 436 -24.46 8.53 23.73
N VAL A 437 -23.15 8.79 23.85
CA VAL A 437 -22.56 9.29 25.10
C VAL A 437 -22.60 10.82 25.24
N GLY A 438 -22.97 11.54 24.18
CA GLY A 438 -23.08 13.01 24.20
C GLY A 438 -21.70 13.74 24.23
N VAL A 439 -20.61 13.01 24.14
CA VAL A 439 -19.24 13.54 24.03
C VAL A 439 -18.66 13.17 22.68
N ARG A 440 -17.97 14.10 22.04
CA ARG A 440 -17.50 13.93 20.66
C ARG A 440 -16.02 14.30 20.54
N LYS A 441 -15.23 13.53 19.75
CA LYS A 441 -13.89 13.94 19.32
C LYS A 441 -13.95 15.31 18.65
N PRO A 442 -13.01 16.22 18.92
CA PRO A 442 -11.72 16.01 19.59
C PRO A 442 -11.72 16.18 21.12
N ASP A 443 -12.86 16.13 21.82
CA ASP A 443 -12.87 16.21 23.26
C ASP A 443 -12.20 14.97 23.88
N PRO A 444 -11.10 15.11 24.67
CA PRO A 444 -10.38 13.99 25.25
C PRO A 444 -11.24 13.09 26.15
N ARG A 445 -12.32 13.63 26.72
CA ARG A 445 -13.24 12.88 27.59
C ARG A 445 -13.83 11.64 26.94
N ILE A 446 -13.97 11.63 25.59
CA ILE A 446 -14.49 10.45 24.90
C ILE A 446 -13.51 9.27 25.00
N PHE A 447 -12.20 9.52 25.00
CA PHE A 447 -11.18 8.50 25.21
C PHE A 447 -11.10 8.08 26.68
N THR A 448 -11.31 9.00 27.62
CA THR A 448 -11.43 8.65 29.05
C THR A 448 -12.56 7.65 29.29
N LEU A 449 -13.72 7.83 28.64
CA LEU A 449 -14.83 6.85 28.70
C LEU A 449 -14.41 5.48 28.13
N GLY A 450 -13.61 5.46 27.06
CA GLY A 450 -13.07 4.22 26.51
C GLY A 450 -12.09 3.52 27.45
N VAL A 451 -11.23 4.28 28.12
CA VAL A 451 -10.28 3.76 29.12
C VAL A 451 -11.01 3.23 30.35
N GLU A 452 -12.02 3.95 30.84
CA GLU A 452 -12.88 3.50 31.94
C GLU A 452 -13.59 2.17 31.62
N ALA A 453 -14.08 2.01 30.39
CA ALA A 453 -14.69 0.76 29.93
C ALA A 453 -13.69 -0.42 29.88
N LEU A 454 -12.39 -0.15 29.71
CA LEU A 454 -11.33 -1.15 29.74
C LEU A 454 -10.85 -1.48 31.17
N GLY A 455 -11.04 -0.58 32.12
CA GLY A 455 -10.63 -0.77 33.52
C GLY A 455 -9.12 -0.87 33.73
N VAL A 456 -8.31 -0.20 32.91
CA VAL A 456 -6.84 -0.17 32.97
C VAL A 456 -6.31 1.25 33.05
N ASP A 457 -5.03 1.43 33.37
CA ASP A 457 -4.41 2.76 33.35
C ASP A 457 -4.33 3.30 31.90
N PRO A 458 -4.60 4.59 31.68
CA PRO A 458 -4.49 5.19 30.35
C PRO A 458 -3.15 4.93 29.66
N SER A 459 -2.06 4.91 30.42
CA SER A 459 -0.71 4.64 29.89
C SER A 459 -0.49 3.21 29.39
N ASP A 460 -1.38 2.28 29.76
CA ASP A 460 -1.41 0.90 29.29
C ASP A 460 -2.33 0.70 28.06
N VAL A 461 -3.00 1.76 27.61
CA VAL A 461 -3.88 1.75 26.45
C VAL A 461 -3.19 2.38 25.25
N VAL A 462 -3.28 1.72 24.08
CA VAL A 462 -2.92 2.34 22.80
C VAL A 462 -4.19 2.70 22.02
N VAL A 463 -4.27 3.94 21.56
CA VAL A 463 -5.34 4.42 20.68
C VAL A 463 -4.86 4.40 19.25
N ILE A 464 -5.65 3.81 18.35
CA ILE A 464 -5.37 3.71 16.93
C ILE A 464 -6.45 4.47 16.16
N GLY A 465 -6.06 5.45 15.36
CA GLY A 465 -6.97 6.28 14.58
C GLY A 465 -6.24 6.97 13.43
N ASP A 466 -7.01 7.40 12.41
CA ASP A 466 -6.48 8.06 11.21
C ASP A 466 -6.36 9.58 11.36
N SER A 467 -7.23 10.19 12.16
CA SER A 467 -7.26 11.64 12.30
C SER A 467 -6.33 12.14 13.42
N TYR A 468 -5.27 12.87 13.03
CA TYR A 468 -4.36 13.45 14.02
C TYR A 468 -5.10 14.31 15.06
N ASP A 469 -5.96 15.22 14.60
CA ASP A 469 -6.66 16.17 15.46
C ASP A 469 -7.82 15.56 16.27
N LYS A 470 -8.47 14.51 15.72
CA LYS A 470 -9.65 13.90 16.36
C LYS A 470 -9.30 12.67 17.20
N ASP A 471 -8.22 11.96 16.86
CA ASP A 471 -7.85 10.72 17.53
C ASP A 471 -6.56 10.85 18.32
N ILE A 472 -5.47 11.29 17.67
CA ILE A 472 -4.14 11.18 18.24
C ILE A 472 -3.88 12.23 19.33
N ALA A 473 -4.06 13.52 19.02
CA ALA A 473 -3.84 14.58 19.98
C ALA A 473 -4.76 14.48 21.22
N PRO A 474 -6.09 14.24 21.08
CA PRO A 474 -6.96 14.10 22.24
C PRO A 474 -6.73 12.80 23.01
N ALA A 475 -6.36 11.69 22.38
CA ALA A 475 -5.97 10.45 23.08
C ALA A 475 -4.70 10.67 23.91
N LYS A 476 -3.73 11.38 23.35
CA LYS A 476 -2.51 11.77 24.08
C LYS A 476 -2.83 12.66 25.28
N ALA A 477 -3.75 13.62 25.11
CA ALA A 477 -4.25 14.45 26.20
C ALA A 477 -5.00 13.68 27.29
N ALA A 478 -5.63 12.55 26.93
CA ALA A 478 -6.26 11.62 27.88
C ALA A 478 -5.25 10.68 28.57
N GLY A 479 -3.94 10.79 28.27
CA GLY A 479 -2.88 9.99 28.87
C GLY A 479 -2.60 8.65 28.18
N CYS A 480 -3.23 8.38 27.04
CA CYS A 480 -3.04 7.14 26.29
C CYS A 480 -1.74 7.17 25.44
N ARG A 481 -1.26 5.98 25.08
CA ARG A 481 -0.33 5.82 23.98
C ARG A 481 -1.08 5.89 22.66
N THR A 482 -0.39 6.25 21.58
CA THR A 482 -1.01 6.53 20.30
C THR A 482 -0.28 5.87 19.15
N ALA A 483 -1.05 5.25 18.25
CA ALA A 483 -0.60 4.75 16.96
C ALA A 483 -1.39 5.48 15.87
N TRP A 484 -0.74 6.39 15.16
CA TRP A 484 -1.39 7.14 14.10
C TRP A 484 -1.39 6.34 12.81
N PHE A 485 -2.60 5.96 12.36
CA PHE A 485 -2.79 5.32 11.07
C PHE A 485 -2.84 6.41 9.99
N VAL A 486 -1.70 6.77 9.46
CA VAL A 486 -1.59 7.85 8.48
C VAL A 486 -2.12 7.40 7.11
N GLY A 487 -2.89 8.28 6.48
CA GLY A 487 -3.46 8.07 5.16
C GLY A 487 -3.73 9.37 4.43
N GLU A 488 -4.60 9.34 3.41
CA GLU A 488 -4.97 10.52 2.64
C GLU A 488 -5.96 11.39 3.44
N GLY A 489 -5.49 12.56 3.92
CA GLY A 489 -6.30 13.50 4.69
C GLY A 489 -7.32 14.27 3.85
N TRP A 490 -8.28 14.94 4.50
CA TRP A 490 -9.28 15.80 3.84
C TRP A 490 -8.68 17.04 3.18
N THR A 491 -7.69 17.63 3.81
CA THR A 491 -6.96 18.81 3.33
C THR A 491 -5.54 18.44 2.97
N ASP A 492 -4.94 19.22 2.07
CA ASP A 492 -3.53 19.06 1.75
C ASP A 492 -2.65 19.32 2.98
N GLY A 493 -1.51 18.65 3.01
CA GLY A 493 -0.59 18.68 4.13
C GLY A 493 -0.79 17.54 5.14
N VAL A 494 0.22 17.31 5.94
CA VAL A 494 0.24 16.30 7.00
C VAL A 494 0.73 16.94 8.30
N ALA A 495 0.13 16.54 9.43
CA ALA A 495 0.57 17.00 10.75
C ALA A 495 2.01 16.56 11.05
N ASP A 496 2.69 17.25 12.00
CA ASP A 496 4.09 16.96 12.38
C ASP A 496 4.26 15.63 13.14
N GLY A 497 3.15 15.00 13.52
CA GLY A 497 3.12 13.69 14.18
C GLY A 497 3.74 13.65 15.59
N LYS A 498 3.98 14.81 16.24
CA LYS A 498 4.66 14.87 17.55
C LYS A 498 3.94 14.11 18.67
N ASP A 499 2.59 14.07 18.66
CA ASP A 499 1.77 13.40 19.66
C ASP A 499 1.58 11.91 19.36
N ALA A 500 1.99 11.41 18.20
CA ALA A 500 1.98 10.00 17.87
C ALA A 500 3.23 9.30 18.44
N ASP A 501 3.02 8.25 19.24
CA ASP A 501 4.13 7.42 19.74
C ASP A 501 4.67 6.52 18.62
N VAL A 502 3.80 6.07 17.73
CA VAL A 502 4.15 5.34 16.50
C VAL A 502 3.27 5.80 15.34
N VAL A 503 3.78 5.69 14.12
CA VAL A 503 3.04 5.93 12.87
C VAL A 503 2.98 4.63 12.09
N ILE A 504 1.80 4.28 11.59
CA ILE A 504 1.57 3.10 10.74
C ILE A 504 0.90 3.50 9.45
N THR A 505 1.11 2.74 8.40
CA THR A 505 0.50 2.88 7.07
C THR A 505 -0.35 1.68 6.69
N SER A 506 -0.31 0.61 7.50
CA SER A 506 -1.20 -0.55 7.43
C SER A 506 -1.48 -1.07 8.83
N LEU A 507 -2.71 -1.56 9.07
CA LEU A 507 -3.07 -2.21 10.33
C LEU A 507 -2.31 -3.53 10.56
N THR A 508 -1.77 -4.14 9.52
CA THR A 508 -0.95 -5.35 9.64
C THR A 508 0.34 -5.13 10.43
N GLU A 509 0.84 -3.88 10.48
CA GLU A 509 2.00 -3.51 11.30
C GLU A 509 1.77 -3.68 12.82
N LEU A 510 0.50 -3.78 13.25
CA LEU A 510 0.14 -4.05 14.64
C LEU A 510 0.42 -5.50 15.06
N LEU A 511 0.57 -6.40 14.09
CA LEU A 511 0.75 -7.84 14.30
C LEU A 511 2.24 -8.21 14.38
N PRO A 512 2.57 -9.34 15.09
CA PRO A 512 3.92 -9.88 15.13
C PRO A 512 4.44 -10.35 13.78
#